data_8d85cd049f8ee5ea2f804962784994e4
#
_entry.id   8d85cd049f8ee5ea2f804962784994e4
#
_cell.length_a   1.000
_cell.length_b   1.000
_cell.length_c   1.000
_cell.angle_alpha   90.00
_cell.angle_beta   90.00
_cell.angle_gamma   90.00
#
_symmetry.space_group_name_H-M   'P 1'
#
loop_
_entity.id
_entity.type
_entity.pdbx_description
1 polymer ?
#
loop_
_entity_poly.entity_id
_entity_poly.type
_entity_poly.pdbx_seq_one_letter_code
_entity_poly.pdbx_strand_id
1 'polypeptide(L)'
;MKGDGLPRTEVPAAFDAGAAAYDRLVGANPGYHRDLRLSARRLVRPGRTGLRILDAGCGTGASTAALLKIAPDARITAIDASAAMLAQARAKTWPSTVEFRHTPVEELAGVAGPFDAILAAYLLRNVADPDATLRALRGLLRPGGQLALHEYSVRDSRRARWVWNAVCGAIVIPAGRLATGDATLYRHLRRSVLAFDGVGALCERLSRAGFTDVRTGTVPGWARGIVHTVLGTAP
;
A
#
# COMPACT_ATOMS: atom_id res chain seq x y z
N MET A 1 27.45 -4.63 -8.12
CA MET A 1 26.96 -3.25 -7.96
C MET A 1 26.12 -3.23 -6.67
N LYS A 2 26.62 -2.61 -5.58
CA LYS A 2 25.88 -2.43 -4.32
C LYS A 2 24.67 -1.55 -4.63
N GLY A 3 23.47 -2.04 -4.30
CA GLY A 3 22.25 -1.31 -4.54
C GLY A 3 22.18 -0.10 -3.60
N ASP A 4 22.20 1.08 -4.19
CA ASP A 4 22.09 2.40 -3.51
C ASP A 4 20.68 2.70 -2.95
N GLY A 5 19.87 1.71 -2.62
CA GLY A 5 18.59 1.83 -1.94
C GLY A 5 18.75 1.57 -0.44
N LEU A 6 17.82 2.07 0.37
CA LEU A 6 17.76 1.69 1.79
C LEU A 6 17.61 0.17 1.88
N PRO A 7 18.37 -0.51 2.77
CA PRO A 7 18.09 -1.89 3.13
C PRO A 7 16.63 -2.02 3.60
N ARG A 8 15.95 -3.11 3.27
CA ARG A 8 14.53 -3.30 3.61
C ARG A 8 14.28 -3.23 5.12
N THR A 9 15.25 -3.64 5.92
CA THR A 9 15.22 -3.53 7.39
C THR A 9 15.26 -2.08 7.89
N GLU A 10 15.75 -1.13 7.10
CA GLU A 10 15.83 0.29 7.45
C GLU A 10 14.63 1.10 6.95
N VAL A 11 13.77 0.51 6.12
CA VAL A 11 12.60 1.19 5.54
C VAL A 11 11.64 1.68 6.63
N PRO A 12 11.25 0.91 7.67
CA PRO A 12 10.39 1.41 8.74
C PRO A 12 10.98 2.64 9.45
N ALA A 13 12.28 2.62 9.78
CA ALA A 13 12.96 3.75 10.42
C ALA A 13 13.01 5.01 9.53
N ALA A 14 13.13 4.84 8.21
CA ALA A 14 13.07 5.96 7.27
C ALA A 14 11.65 6.56 7.19
N PHE A 15 10.61 5.73 7.31
CA PHE A 15 9.23 6.19 7.42
C PHE A 15 8.98 6.88 8.78
N ASP A 16 9.55 6.38 9.88
CA ASP A 16 9.48 7.03 11.19
C ASP A 16 10.01 8.45 11.13
N ALA A 17 11.20 8.65 10.53
CA ALA A 17 11.79 9.97 10.38
C ALA A 17 10.96 10.94 9.54
N GLY A 18 10.19 10.43 8.56
CA GLY A 18 9.35 11.23 7.66
C GLY A 18 7.89 11.40 8.10
N ALA A 19 7.43 10.72 9.15
CA ALA A 19 6.02 10.58 9.50
C ALA A 19 5.29 11.92 9.69
N ALA A 20 5.91 12.91 10.35
CA ALA A 20 5.30 14.22 10.60
C ALA A 20 5.01 15.04 9.33
N ALA A 21 5.80 14.86 8.26
CA ALA A 21 5.62 15.56 6.99
C ALA A 21 4.81 14.73 5.97
N TYR A 22 4.65 13.43 6.22
CA TYR A 22 4.11 12.48 5.25
C TYR A 22 2.72 12.86 4.75
N ASP A 23 1.77 13.14 5.64
CA ASP A 23 0.39 13.49 5.27
C ASP A 23 0.31 14.75 4.40
N ARG A 24 1.17 15.75 4.66
CA ARG A 24 1.23 16.97 3.84
C ARG A 24 1.73 16.65 2.43
N LEU A 25 2.74 15.81 2.32
CA LEU A 25 3.35 15.46 1.04
C LEU A 25 2.44 14.57 0.19
N VAL A 26 1.80 13.55 0.78
CA VAL A 26 0.84 12.72 0.04
C VAL A 26 -0.45 13.48 -0.25
N GLY A 27 -0.87 14.38 0.62
CA GLY A 27 -2.01 15.27 0.41
C GLY A 27 -1.80 16.27 -0.75
N ALA A 28 -0.56 16.69 -0.98
CA ALA A 28 -0.18 17.52 -2.11
C ALA A 28 -0.13 16.75 -3.45
N ASN A 29 -0.14 15.41 -3.42
CA ASN A 29 -0.16 14.60 -4.64
C ASN A 29 -1.59 14.53 -5.22
N PRO A 30 -1.85 15.16 -6.39
CA PRO A 30 -3.17 15.15 -6.98
C PRO A 30 -3.65 13.74 -7.30
N GLY A 31 -4.75 13.33 -6.67
CA GLY A 31 -5.34 12.01 -6.89
C GLY A 31 -5.01 10.94 -5.87
N TYR A 32 -4.01 11.10 -5.01
CA TYR A 32 -3.59 10.07 -4.05
C TYR A 32 -4.77 9.44 -3.26
N HIS A 33 -5.55 10.27 -2.58
CA HIS A 33 -6.71 9.79 -1.82
C HIS A 33 -7.85 9.26 -2.71
N ARG A 34 -8.02 9.84 -3.91
CA ARG A 34 -9.00 9.33 -4.90
C ARG A 34 -8.60 7.93 -5.36
N ASP A 35 -7.32 7.71 -5.62
CA ASP A 35 -6.79 6.47 -6.16
C ASP A 35 -6.84 5.35 -5.12
N LEU A 36 -6.58 5.65 -3.85
CA LEU A 36 -6.83 4.72 -2.74
C LEU A 36 -8.31 4.34 -2.63
N ARG A 37 -9.23 5.33 -2.72
CA ARG A 37 -10.69 5.04 -2.72
C ARG A 37 -11.11 4.19 -3.93
N LEU A 38 -10.48 4.39 -5.08
CA LEU A 38 -10.76 3.56 -6.26
C LEU A 38 -10.34 2.10 -6.02
N SER A 39 -9.20 1.87 -5.37
CA SER A 39 -8.77 0.52 -4.99
C SER A 39 -9.68 -0.10 -3.93
N ALA A 40 -10.11 0.67 -2.93
CA ALA A 40 -11.09 0.22 -1.94
C ALA A 40 -12.43 -0.16 -2.61
N ARG A 41 -12.91 0.62 -3.60
CA ARG A 41 -14.13 0.29 -4.38
C ARG A 41 -13.98 -0.98 -5.22
N ARG A 42 -12.78 -1.26 -5.72
CA ARG A 42 -12.51 -2.49 -6.48
C ARG A 42 -12.47 -3.72 -5.58
N LEU A 43 -11.99 -3.53 -4.34
CA LEU A 43 -11.86 -4.57 -3.32
C LEU A 43 -13.22 -4.93 -2.70
N VAL A 44 -13.97 -3.91 -2.29
CA VAL A 44 -15.25 -4.09 -1.59
C VAL A 44 -16.39 -4.14 -2.61
N ARG A 45 -17.07 -5.28 -2.69
CA ARG A 45 -18.26 -5.42 -3.55
C ARG A 45 -19.41 -4.57 -3.02
N PRO A 46 -20.18 -3.87 -3.88
CA PRO A 46 -21.34 -3.10 -3.46
C PRO A 46 -22.36 -3.95 -2.68
N GLY A 47 -23.01 -3.33 -1.69
CA GLY A 47 -24.09 -3.97 -0.91
C GLY A 47 -23.60 -4.92 0.20
N ARG A 48 -22.29 -5.06 0.42
CA ARG A 48 -21.76 -5.84 1.54
C ARG A 48 -21.62 -4.96 2.79
N THR A 49 -22.13 -5.44 3.90
CA THR A 49 -22.12 -4.78 5.22
C THR A 49 -21.40 -5.65 6.26
N GLY A 50 -20.98 -5.04 7.37
CA GLY A 50 -20.37 -5.75 8.49
C GLY A 50 -19.06 -6.45 8.18
N LEU A 51 -18.32 -6.01 7.16
CA LEU A 51 -17.09 -6.64 6.70
C LEU A 51 -15.97 -6.54 7.72
N ARG A 52 -15.18 -7.60 7.83
CA ARG A 52 -13.89 -7.58 8.53
C ARG A 52 -12.79 -7.33 7.50
N ILE A 53 -12.08 -6.22 7.63
CA ILE A 53 -11.07 -5.80 6.66
C ILE A 53 -9.72 -5.65 7.35
N LEU A 54 -8.66 -6.18 6.75
CA LEU A 54 -7.28 -5.88 7.13
C LEU A 54 -6.73 -4.79 6.21
N ASP A 55 -6.19 -3.73 6.80
CA ASP A 55 -5.40 -2.72 6.11
C ASP A 55 -3.93 -2.97 6.44
N ALA A 56 -3.22 -3.62 5.53
CA ALA A 56 -1.84 -4.04 5.73
C ALA A 56 -0.87 -2.96 5.24
N GLY A 57 -0.05 -2.41 6.16
CA GLY A 57 0.80 -1.26 5.89
C GLY A 57 -0.01 0.03 5.81
N CYS A 58 -0.84 0.29 6.84
CA CYS A 58 -1.78 1.41 6.84
C CYS A 58 -1.13 2.80 6.93
N GLY A 59 0.13 2.88 7.35
CA GLY A 59 0.86 4.12 7.54
C GLY A 59 0.13 5.08 8.47
N THR A 60 -0.08 6.30 7.98
CA THR A 60 -0.84 7.35 8.70
C THR A 60 -2.36 7.19 8.59
N GLY A 61 -2.87 6.07 8.03
CA GLY A 61 -4.29 5.76 7.95
C GLY A 61 -5.00 6.25 6.68
N ALA A 62 -4.29 6.64 5.64
CA ALA A 62 -4.91 7.12 4.39
C ALA A 62 -5.72 6.02 3.68
N SER A 63 -5.20 4.78 3.64
CA SER A 63 -5.89 3.59 3.12
C SER A 63 -7.07 3.19 4.01
N THR A 64 -6.92 3.26 5.34
CA THR A 64 -8.00 3.05 6.31
C THR A 64 -9.16 4.01 6.07
N ALA A 65 -8.87 5.31 5.89
CA ALA A 65 -9.88 6.32 5.57
C ALA A 65 -10.57 6.04 4.22
N ALA A 66 -9.82 5.54 3.23
CA ALA A 66 -10.39 5.16 1.94
C ALA A 66 -11.32 3.95 2.05
N LEU A 67 -10.98 2.95 2.87
CA LEU A 67 -11.83 1.80 3.17
C LEU A 67 -13.12 2.20 3.86
N LEU A 68 -13.05 3.04 4.91
CA LEU A 68 -14.23 3.54 5.64
C LEU A 68 -15.19 4.34 4.74
N LYS A 69 -14.68 5.08 3.75
CA LYS A 69 -15.52 5.79 2.78
C LYS A 69 -16.34 4.85 1.89
N ILE A 70 -15.90 3.60 1.72
CA ILE A 70 -16.57 2.59 0.86
C ILE A 70 -17.39 1.61 1.70
N ALA A 71 -16.92 1.28 2.91
CA ALA A 71 -17.56 0.37 3.85
C ALA A 71 -17.57 1.01 5.25
N PRO A 72 -18.49 1.94 5.53
CA PRO A 72 -18.48 2.73 6.76
C PRO A 72 -18.77 1.92 8.03
N ASP A 73 -19.40 0.77 7.88
CA ASP A 73 -19.74 -0.19 8.96
C ASP A 73 -18.71 -1.32 9.10
N ALA A 74 -17.65 -1.30 8.31
CA ALA A 74 -16.62 -2.33 8.37
C ALA A 74 -15.84 -2.27 9.69
N ARG A 75 -15.47 -3.45 10.20
CA ARG A 75 -14.46 -3.59 11.27
C ARG A 75 -13.09 -3.66 10.61
N ILE A 76 -12.25 -2.67 10.85
CA ILE A 76 -10.93 -2.57 10.21
C ILE A 76 -9.85 -2.80 11.25
N THR A 77 -9.02 -3.83 11.03
CA THR A 77 -7.74 -3.99 11.70
C THR A 77 -6.67 -3.37 10.78
N ALA A 78 -6.03 -2.32 11.24
CA ALA A 78 -5.00 -1.59 10.50
C ALA A 78 -3.63 -1.85 11.12
N ILE A 79 -2.70 -2.42 10.37
CA ILE A 79 -1.37 -2.77 10.86
C ILE A 79 -0.29 -1.99 10.12
N ASP A 80 0.77 -1.64 10.83
CA ASP A 80 1.99 -1.05 10.25
C ASP A 80 3.21 -1.40 11.09
N ALA A 81 4.38 -1.44 10.46
CA ALA A 81 5.67 -1.67 11.11
C ALA A 81 6.27 -0.39 11.71
N SER A 82 5.79 0.80 11.33
CA SER A 82 6.27 2.09 11.79
C SER A 82 5.42 2.60 12.96
N ALA A 83 6.04 2.70 14.14
CA ALA A 83 5.37 3.23 15.33
C ALA A 83 5.00 4.71 15.17
N ALA A 84 5.87 5.50 14.50
CA ALA A 84 5.63 6.93 14.29
C ALA A 84 4.49 7.18 13.29
N MET A 85 4.38 6.37 12.22
CA MET A 85 3.23 6.42 11.30
C MET A 85 1.93 6.11 12.02
N LEU A 86 1.91 5.07 12.87
CA LEU A 86 0.74 4.72 13.68
C LEU A 86 0.38 5.78 14.70
N ALA A 87 1.37 6.49 15.29
CA ALA A 87 1.09 7.62 16.17
C ALA A 87 0.33 8.73 15.42
N GLN A 88 0.74 9.05 14.18
CA GLN A 88 0.01 9.99 13.32
C GLN A 88 -1.40 9.47 12.96
N ALA A 89 -1.53 8.18 12.67
CA ALA A 89 -2.85 7.58 12.42
C ALA A 89 -3.77 7.70 13.64
N ARG A 90 -3.30 7.29 14.83
CA ARG A 90 -4.06 7.32 16.09
C ARG A 90 -4.43 8.73 16.56
N ALA A 91 -3.68 9.75 16.17
CA ALA A 91 -4.01 11.16 16.45
C ALA A 91 -5.23 11.68 15.70
N LYS A 92 -5.74 10.94 14.71
CA LYS A 92 -6.93 11.29 13.92
C LYS A 92 -8.19 10.70 14.55
N THR A 93 -9.36 11.25 14.21
CA THR A 93 -10.64 10.73 14.68
C THR A 93 -11.10 9.54 13.85
N TRP A 94 -11.37 8.41 14.52
CA TRP A 94 -11.83 7.17 13.90
C TRP A 94 -13.06 6.62 14.63
N PRO A 95 -13.94 5.90 13.95
CA PRO A 95 -15.00 5.14 14.60
C PRO A 95 -14.40 4.00 15.45
N SER A 96 -15.12 3.55 16.48
CA SER A 96 -14.69 2.45 17.34
C SER A 96 -14.50 1.11 16.63
N THR A 97 -14.90 1.01 15.36
CA THR A 97 -14.72 -0.17 14.51
C THR A 97 -13.32 -0.25 13.89
N VAL A 98 -12.46 0.76 14.11
CA VAL A 98 -11.07 0.78 13.60
C VAL A 98 -10.10 0.53 14.75
N GLU A 99 -9.23 -0.45 14.56
CA GLU A 99 -8.16 -0.77 15.49
C GLU A 99 -6.80 -0.66 14.79
N PHE A 100 -5.86 0.12 15.38
CA PHE A 100 -4.48 0.24 14.91
C PHE A 100 -3.54 -0.60 15.75
N ARG A 101 -2.76 -1.49 15.08
CA ARG A 101 -1.77 -2.36 15.73
C ARG A 101 -0.38 -2.12 15.16
N HIS A 102 0.60 -2.01 16.05
CA HIS A 102 2.01 -2.00 15.65
C HIS A 102 2.45 -3.44 15.39
N THR A 103 2.40 -3.84 14.13
CA THR A 103 2.69 -5.22 13.70
C THR A 103 3.26 -5.17 12.28
N PRO A 104 4.52 -5.59 12.09
CA PRO A 104 5.06 -5.81 10.75
C PRO A 104 4.26 -6.88 10.01
N VAL A 105 4.12 -6.71 8.69
CA VAL A 105 3.38 -7.69 7.87
C VAL A 105 4.06 -9.06 7.78
N GLU A 106 5.30 -9.15 8.20
CA GLU A 106 6.05 -10.40 8.34
C GLU A 106 5.69 -11.14 9.64
N GLU A 107 5.01 -10.50 10.60
CA GLU A 107 4.71 -11.02 11.94
C GLU A 107 3.20 -11.15 12.20
N LEU A 108 2.47 -11.78 11.27
CA LEU A 108 1.01 -11.86 11.30
C LEU A 108 0.42 -12.87 12.29
N ALA A 109 1.22 -13.62 13.04
CA ALA A 109 0.74 -14.67 13.96
C ALA A 109 -0.25 -14.16 15.03
N GLY A 110 -0.15 -12.89 15.43
CA GLY A 110 -1.08 -12.22 16.36
C GLY A 110 -2.29 -11.57 15.71
N VAL A 111 -2.42 -11.61 14.38
CA VAL A 111 -3.53 -10.98 13.65
C VAL A 111 -4.65 -11.99 13.42
N ALA A 112 -5.73 -11.84 14.17
CA ALA A 112 -6.84 -12.79 14.15
C ALA A 112 -7.73 -12.63 12.90
N GLY A 113 -7.58 -13.54 11.92
CA GLY A 113 -8.52 -13.72 10.81
C GLY A 113 -9.80 -14.49 11.22
N PRO A 114 -10.62 -14.95 10.26
CA PRO A 114 -10.50 -14.63 8.87
C PRO A 114 -11.06 -13.25 8.52
N PHE A 115 -10.50 -12.64 7.47
CA PHE A 115 -10.96 -11.37 6.90
C PHE A 115 -11.78 -11.59 5.62
N ASP A 116 -12.70 -10.69 5.35
CA ASP A 116 -13.46 -10.62 4.10
C ASP A 116 -12.64 -10.01 2.97
N ALA A 117 -11.78 -9.06 3.33
CA ALA A 117 -10.94 -8.34 2.39
C ALA A 117 -9.64 -7.87 3.04
N ILE A 118 -8.60 -7.75 2.24
CA ILE A 118 -7.31 -7.18 2.64
C ILE A 118 -6.91 -6.12 1.62
N LEU A 119 -6.57 -4.91 2.09
CA LEU A 119 -5.92 -3.88 1.29
C LEU A 119 -4.46 -3.79 1.70
N ALA A 120 -3.56 -3.86 0.74
CA ALA A 120 -2.14 -3.58 0.93
C ALA A 120 -1.74 -2.47 -0.05
N ALA A 121 -1.60 -1.24 0.49
CA ALA A 121 -1.28 -0.08 -0.32
C ALA A 121 0.18 0.33 -0.14
N TYR A 122 0.94 0.33 -1.25
CA TYR A 122 2.36 0.69 -1.30
C TYR A 122 3.26 -0.12 -0.35
N LEU A 123 2.83 -1.35 -0.03
CA LEU A 123 3.48 -2.24 0.93
C LEU A 123 4.47 -3.20 0.26
N LEU A 124 4.02 -3.93 -0.77
CA LEU A 124 4.69 -5.15 -1.23
C LEU A 124 6.14 -4.92 -1.73
N ARG A 125 6.46 -3.74 -2.27
CA ARG A 125 7.82 -3.40 -2.70
C ARG A 125 8.80 -3.21 -1.54
N ASN A 126 8.29 -3.02 -0.32
CA ASN A 126 9.08 -2.71 0.88
C ASN A 126 9.34 -3.95 1.77
N VAL A 127 8.63 -5.05 1.56
CA VAL A 127 8.80 -6.29 2.36
C VAL A 127 10.02 -7.09 1.92
N ALA A 128 10.56 -7.90 2.83
CA ALA A 128 11.74 -8.72 2.57
C ALA A 128 11.45 -9.85 1.56
N ASP A 129 10.36 -10.59 1.78
CA ASP A 129 9.89 -11.68 0.91
C ASP A 129 8.44 -11.43 0.47
N PRO A 130 8.22 -10.86 -0.73
CA PRO A 130 6.88 -10.62 -1.26
C PRO A 130 6.04 -11.89 -1.43
N ASP A 131 6.66 -13.01 -1.80
CA ASP A 131 5.92 -14.26 -2.04
C ASP A 131 5.48 -14.90 -0.71
N ALA A 132 6.32 -14.89 0.32
CA ALA A 132 5.93 -15.31 1.67
C ALA A 132 4.83 -14.42 2.25
N THR A 133 4.97 -13.09 2.10
CA THR A 133 3.96 -12.12 2.54
C THR A 133 2.61 -12.38 1.87
N LEU A 134 2.57 -12.61 0.56
CA LEU A 134 1.33 -12.89 -0.16
C LEU A 134 0.67 -14.19 0.33
N ARG A 135 1.46 -15.25 0.58
CA ARG A 135 0.92 -16.50 1.15
C ARG A 135 0.36 -16.31 2.56
N ALA A 136 1.05 -15.54 3.41
CA ALA A 136 0.60 -15.23 4.76
C ALA A 136 -0.71 -14.40 4.74
N LEU A 137 -0.79 -13.36 3.91
CA LEU A 137 -2.01 -12.57 3.72
C LEU A 137 -3.18 -13.43 3.19
N ARG A 138 -2.91 -14.34 2.25
CA ARG A 138 -3.93 -15.28 1.78
C ARG A 138 -4.48 -16.16 2.91
N GLY A 139 -3.61 -16.64 3.79
CA GLY A 139 -3.99 -17.46 4.96
C GLY A 139 -4.91 -16.75 5.96
N LEU A 140 -4.93 -15.41 5.94
CA LEU A 140 -5.82 -14.59 6.77
C LEU A 140 -7.18 -14.31 6.11
N LEU A 141 -7.37 -14.63 4.84
CA LEU A 141 -8.63 -14.47 4.15
C LEU A 141 -9.53 -15.69 4.34
N ARG A 142 -10.83 -15.46 4.43
CA ARG A 142 -11.81 -16.54 4.31
C ARG A 142 -11.89 -17.01 2.84
N PRO A 143 -12.42 -18.21 2.57
CA PRO A 143 -12.75 -18.62 1.21
C PRO A 143 -13.63 -17.57 0.51
N GLY A 144 -13.25 -17.20 -0.72
CA GLY A 144 -13.89 -16.12 -1.47
C GLY A 144 -13.54 -14.70 -1.01
N GLY A 145 -12.68 -14.54 0.01
CA GLY A 145 -12.14 -13.25 0.44
C GLY A 145 -11.18 -12.67 -0.61
N GLN A 146 -11.03 -11.35 -0.63
CA GLN A 146 -10.25 -10.67 -1.67
C GLN A 146 -9.05 -9.90 -1.10
N LEU A 147 -7.92 -9.98 -1.81
CA LEU A 147 -6.76 -9.11 -1.61
C LEU A 147 -6.73 -8.06 -2.72
N ALA A 148 -6.49 -6.81 -2.36
CA ALA A 148 -6.10 -5.75 -3.29
C ALA A 148 -4.70 -5.24 -2.96
N LEU A 149 -3.81 -5.32 -3.93
CA LEU A 149 -2.53 -4.62 -3.91
C LEU A 149 -2.70 -3.29 -4.64
N HIS A 150 -2.41 -2.18 -3.99
CA HIS A 150 -2.37 -0.86 -4.61
C HIS A 150 -0.92 -0.39 -4.66
N GLU A 151 -0.31 -0.40 -5.85
CA GLU A 151 1.13 -0.21 -5.98
C GLU A 151 1.53 0.64 -7.18
N TYR A 152 2.68 1.30 -7.06
CA TYR A 152 3.41 1.83 -8.20
C TYR A 152 4.07 0.67 -8.97
N SER A 153 3.80 0.59 -10.26
CA SER A 153 4.44 -0.36 -11.16
C SER A 153 4.65 0.30 -12.53
N VAL A 154 5.92 0.49 -12.89
CA VAL A 154 6.30 1.21 -14.12
C VAL A 154 7.15 0.36 -15.06
N ARG A 155 7.48 -0.89 -14.66
CA ARG A 155 8.47 -1.72 -15.37
C ARG A 155 8.04 -2.09 -16.78
N ASP A 156 6.74 -2.30 -16.97
CA ASP A 156 6.17 -2.76 -18.24
C ASP A 156 5.96 -1.63 -19.26
N SER A 157 6.20 -0.36 -18.88
CA SER A 157 5.95 0.79 -19.74
C SER A 157 7.11 1.79 -19.74
N ARG A 158 7.75 1.97 -20.92
CA ARG A 158 8.80 2.98 -21.10
C ARG A 158 8.31 4.39 -20.82
N ARG A 159 7.04 4.70 -21.20
CA ARG A 159 6.39 5.99 -20.92
C ARG A 159 6.20 6.18 -19.41
N ALA A 160 5.65 5.19 -18.71
CA ALA A 160 5.44 5.26 -17.26
C ALA A 160 6.78 5.46 -16.52
N ARG A 161 7.83 4.76 -16.92
CA ARG A 161 9.18 4.92 -16.36
C ARG A 161 9.73 6.33 -16.58
N TRP A 162 9.54 6.89 -17.78
CA TRP A 162 9.97 8.25 -18.07
C TRP A 162 9.20 9.27 -17.23
N VAL A 163 7.86 9.22 -17.21
CA VAL A 163 7.02 10.10 -16.39
C VAL A 163 7.38 9.99 -14.91
N TRP A 164 7.55 8.77 -14.39
CA TRP A 164 7.96 8.54 -13.01
C TRP A 164 9.30 9.19 -12.68
N ASN A 165 10.29 9.05 -13.54
CA ASN A 165 11.60 9.68 -13.37
C ASN A 165 11.51 11.21 -13.37
N ALA A 166 10.74 11.78 -14.31
CA ALA A 166 10.56 13.23 -14.41
C ALA A 166 9.83 13.79 -13.17
N VAL A 167 8.72 13.17 -12.75
CA VAL A 167 7.95 13.59 -11.57
C VAL A 167 8.78 13.45 -10.30
N CYS A 168 9.48 12.34 -10.13
CA CYS A 168 10.33 12.18 -8.95
C CYS A 168 11.50 13.16 -8.92
N GLY A 169 12.16 13.39 -10.07
CA GLY A 169 13.30 14.30 -10.16
C GLY A 169 12.93 15.76 -10.00
N ALA A 170 11.85 16.20 -10.63
CA ALA A 170 11.44 17.61 -10.67
C ALA A 170 10.54 18.03 -9.48
N ILE A 171 9.79 17.09 -8.89
CA ILE A 171 8.77 17.42 -7.89
C ILE A 171 9.01 16.70 -6.57
N VAL A 172 8.96 15.35 -6.57
CA VAL A 172 8.89 14.57 -5.32
C VAL A 172 10.15 14.71 -4.49
N ILE A 173 11.33 14.57 -5.10
CA ILE A 173 12.62 14.66 -4.38
C ILE A 173 12.89 16.08 -3.88
N PRO A 174 12.74 17.16 -4.68
CA PRO A 174 12.90 18.53 -4.19
C PRO A 174 11.89 18.89 -3.10
N ALA A 175 10.59 18.58 -3.28
CA ALA A 175 9.57 18.86 -2.28
C ALA A 175 9.82 18.11 -0.97
N GLY A 176 10.21 16.84 -1.07
CA GLY A 176 10.57 16.03 0.09
C GLY A 176 11.75 16.63 0.85
N ARG A 177 12.81 17.02 0.16
CA ARG A 177 13.98 17.67 0.77
C ARG A 177 13.61 18.98 1.46
N LEU A 178 12.76 19.80 0.84
CA LEU A 178 12.29 21.05 1.44
C LEU A 178 11.43 20.82 2.69
N ALA A 179 10.60 19.76 2.69
CA ALA A 179 9.68 19.49 3.78
C ALA A 179 10.34 18.81 5.00
N THR A 180 11.39 17.99 4.78
CA THR A 180 12.01 17.14 5.82
C THR A 180 13.48 17.44 6.07
N GLY A 181 14.11 18.27 5.24
CA GLY A 181 15.57 18.50 5.27
C GLY A 181 16.38 17.35 4.62
N ASP A 182 15.77 16.19 4.37
CA ASP A 182 16.41 15.00 3.80
C ASP A 182 15.64 14.46 2.58
N ALA A 183 16.39 14.02 1.57
CA ALA A 183 15.82 13.46 0.35
C ALA A 183 15.93 11.92 0.29
N THR A 184 16.48 11.28 1.31
CA THR A 184 16.83 9.85 1.29
C THR A 184 15.61 8.96 1.05
N LEU A 185 14.52 9.18 1.79
CA LEU A 185 13.27 8.44 1.61
C LEU A 185 12.70 8.60 0.19
N TYR A 186 12.76 9.80 -0.38
CA TYR A 186 12.19 10.10 -1.71
C TYR A 186 13.06 9.56 -2.85
N ARG A 187 14.39 9.52 -2.66
CA ARG A 187 15.29 8.81 -3.58
C ARG A 187 15.06 7.30 -3.50
N HIS A 188 14.88 6.75 -2.29
CA HIS A 188 14.50 5.36 -2.09
C HIS A 188 13.18 5.05 -2.79
N LEU A 189 12.14 5.87 -2.61
CA LEU A 189 10.86 5.72 -3.30
C LEU A 189 11.05 5.63 -4.82
N ARG A 190 11.77 6.59 -5.42
CA ARG A 190 12.03 6.55 -6.87
C ARG A 190 12.70 5.25 -7.30
N ARG A 191 13.73 4.82 -6.60
CA ARG A 191 14.52 3.63 -6.94
C ARG A 191 13.75 2.34 -6.72
N SER A 192 13.06 2.21 -5.59
CA SER A 192 12.26 1.02 -5.26
C SER A 192 11.17 0.77 -6.30
N VAL A 193 10.49 1.82 -6.78
CA VAL A 193 9.48 1.70 -7.84
C VAL A 193 10.09 1.30 -9.19
N LEU A 194 11.26 1.85 -9.53
CA LEU A 194 11.95 1.48 -10.79
C LEU A 194 12.47 0.03 -10.79
N ALA A 195 12.83 -0.48 -9.62
CA ALA A 195 13.32 -1.85 -9.43
C ALA A 195 12.19 -2.87 -9.19
N PHE A 196 10.98 -2.39 -8.86
CA PHE A 196 9.87 -3.24 -8.52
C PHE A 196 9.29 -3.97 -9.73
N ASP A 197 8.48 -4.98 -9.46
CA ASP A 197 7.83 -5.82 -10.47
C ASP A 197 6.92 -5.02 -11.41
N GLY A 198 6.81 -5.47 -12.64
CA GLY A 198 5.76 -5.08 -13.57
C GLY A 198 4.41 -5.67 -13.17
N VAL A 199 3.33 -5.16 -13.75
CA VAL A 199 1.95 -5.62 -13.46
C VAL A 199 1.79 -7.10 -13.78
N GLY A 200 2.37 -7.57 -14.89
CA GLY A 200 2.36 -8.98 -15.27
C GLY A 200 3.00 -9.87 -14.20
N ALA A 201 4.20 -9.50 -13.75
CA ALA A 201 4.91 -10.24 -12.69
C ALA A 201 4.14 -10.22 -11.35
N LEU A 202 3.46 -9.12 -11.01
CA LEU A 202 2.58 -9.06 -9.82
C LEU A 202 1.39 -10.02 -9.94
N CYS A 203 0.75 -10.10 -11.10
CA CYS A 203 -0.32 -11.08 -11.34
C CYS A 203 0.17 -12.51 -11.18
N GLU A 204 1.33 -12.82 -11.74
CA GLU A 204 1.95 -14.15 -11.60
C GLU A 204 2.30 -14.47 -10.14
N ARG A 205 2.79 -13.48 -9.36
CA ARG A 205 3.03 -13.67 -7.91
C ARG A 205 1.76 -14.03 -7.17
N LEU A 206 0.64 -13.31 -7.41
CA LEU A 206 -0.64 -13.63 -6.78
C LEU A 206 -1.09 -15.05 -7.16
N SER A 207 -0.98 -15.43 -8.43
CA SER A 207 -1.34 -16.77 -8.88
C SER A 207 -0.46 -17.84 -8.22
N ARG A 208 0.86 -17.65 -8.14
CA ARG A 208 1.77 -18.57 -7.43
C ARG A 208 1.51 -18.61 -5.93
N ALA A 209 1.05 -17.52 -5.31
CA ALA A 209 0.63 -17.50 -3.91
C ALA A 209 -0.73 -18.20 -3.70
N GLY A 210 -1.37 -18.70 -4.77
CA GLY A 210 -2.63 -19.45 -4.74
C GLY A 210 -3.88 -18.62 -4.76
N PHE A 211 -3.81 -17.35 -5.20
CA PHE A 211 -5.00 -16.56 -5.50
C PHE A 211 -5.58 -16.92 -6.87
N THR A 212 -6.90 -16.89 -6.97
CA THR A 212 -7.67 -17.05 -8.21
C THR A 212 -8.26 -15.71 -8.66
N ASP A 213 -8.90 -15.66 -9.83
CA ASP A 213 -9.55 -14.46 -10.39
C ASP A 213 -8.65 -13.21 -10.36
N VAL A 214 -7.37 -13.38 -10.70
CA VAL A 214 -6.42 -12.28 -10.68
C VAL A 214 -6.76 -11.28 -11.78
N ARG A 215 -7.01 -10.02 -11.37
CA ARG A 215 -7.39 -8.94 -12.28
C ARG A 215 -6.69 -7.64 -11.91
N THR A 216 -6.56 -6.74 -12.88
CA THR A 216 -5.84 -5.49 -12.69
C THR A 216 -6.67 -4.30 -13.13
N GLY A 217 -6.33 -3.14 -12.60
CA GLY A 217 -6.87 -1.87 -13.05
C GLY A 217 -5.93 -0.74 -12.70
N THR A 218 -5.78 0.23 -13.60
CA THR A 218 -5.01 1.45 -13.34
C THR A 218 -5.92 2.58 -12.87
N VAL A 219 -5.30 3.68 -12.43
CA VAL A 219 -5.98 4.89 -12.00
C VAL A 219 -6.07 5.92 -13.14
N PRO A 220 -6.98 6.89 -13.10
CA PRO A 220 -7.06 7.96 -14.09
C PRO A 220 -6.03 9.07 -13.81
N GLY A 221 -5.85 9.96 -14.81
CA GLY A 221 -5.01 11.16 -14.70
C GLY A 221 -3.54 10.87 -14.97
N TRP A 222 -2.65 11.65 -14.35
CA TRP A 222 -1.21 11.60 -14.59
C TRP A 222 -0.57 10.26 -14.18
N ALA A 223 -1.14 9.61 -13.18
CA ALA A 223 -0.67 8.33 -12.64
C ALA A 223 -1.20 7.11 -13.43
N ARG A 224 -1.92 7.33 -14.54
CA ARG A 224 -2.41 6.24 -15.40
C ARG A 224 -1.23 5.44 -15.95
N GLY A 225 -1.27 4.11 -15.72
CA GLY A 225 -0.18 3.20 -16.08
C GLY A 225 1.04 3.27 -15.15
N ILE A 226 0.96 4.05 -14.07
CA ILE A 226 1.99 4.14 -13.02
C ILE A 226 1.47 3.51 -11.72
N VAL A 227 0.22 3.83 -11.34
CA VAL A 227 -0.44 3.25 -10.17
C VAL A 227 -1.45 2.20 -10.62
N HIS A 228 -1.40 1.05 -9.99
CA HIS A 228 -2.25 -0.10 -10.32
C HIS A 228 -2.88 -0.69 -9.07
N THR A 229 -4.08 -1.23 -9.24
CA THR A 229 -4.69 -2.15 -8.28
C THR A 229 -4.63 -3.54 -8.89
N VAL A 230 -4.00 -4.49 -8.20
CA VAL A 230 -4.02 -5.92 -8.56
C VAL A 230 -4.88 -6.62 -7.52
N LEU A 231 -5.90 -7.34 -7.96
CA LEU A 231 -6.82 -8.06 -7.10
C LEU A 231 -6.65 -9.56 -7.30
N GLY A 232 -6.83 -10.31 -6.21
CA GLY A 232 -6.91 -11.76 -6.24
C GLY A 232 -7.92 -12.26 -5.22
N THR A 233 -8.56 -13.38 -5.49
CA THR A 233 -9.54 -14.04 -4.62
C THR A 233 -8.90 -15.24 -3.95
N ALA A 234 -9.06 -15.40 -2.63
CA ALA A 234 -8.68 -16.63 -1.94
C ALA A 234 -9.67 -17.74 -2.30
N PRO A 235 -9.19 -18.94 -2.69
CA PRO A 235 -10.05 -20.08 -3.03
C PRO A 235 -10.87 -20.61 -1.86
#